data_4084977af1cb6a32d31d9eae73f5ee00
#
_entry.id   4084977af1cb6a32d31d9eae73f5ee00
#
_cell.length_a   1.000
_cell.length_b   1.000
_cell.length_c   1.000
_cell.angle_alpha   90.00
_cell.angle_beta   90.00
_cell.angle_gamma   90.00
#
_symmetry.space_group_name_H-M   'P 1'
#
loop_
_entity.id
_entity.type
_entity.pdbx_description
1 polymer ?
#
loop_
_entity_poly.entity_id
_entity_poly.type
_entity_poly.pdbx_seq_one_letter_code
_entity_poly.pdbx_strand_id
1 'polypeptide(L)'
;MLTVHKMHFSIFLLLWGWVLSTECRAHRQGKEIHEVYKKGSRPQRQRREAHGEAHKQGSPILKRSPDITKSPLTKSEQLLRIDDHDFSMRPGFGGPAIPVGVDVQVESLDSISEVDMDFTMTLYLRHYWKDERLSFPSTNNQSMTFDGRLVKKIWVPDMFFVHSKRSFIHDTTTDNVMLRVQPDGKVLYSLRVTVTAMCNMDFSRFPLDTQTCSLEIESYAYTEDDLMLYWKNGNDSLKTDERISLSQFLIQEFHTTTKLAFYSSTGWYNRLYINFTLRRHIFFFLLQTYFPATLMVMLSWVSFWIDRRAVPARVPLGITTVLTMSTIITGVNASMPRVSYIKAVDIYLWVSFVFVFLSVLEYAAVNYLTTVQERKERKLRDKLPCACSLPQPRPMMMDGSFNDGDVSELGHYVSENGDKQDRMMVQLALGSERSSGRRKNPRYVSMRIDTHAIDKYSRIIFPGAYILFNLIYWSIFS
;
A
#
# COMPACT_ATOMS: atom_id res chain seq x y z
N MET A 1 1.21 17.18 38.43
CA MET A 1 0.80 16.23 37.40
C MET A 1 -0.14 16.87 36.36
N LEU A 2 -1.19 17.58 36.74
CA LEU A 2 -2.14 18.17 35.77
C LEU A 2 -1.55 19.22 34.80
N THR A 3 -0.55 19.97 35.19
CA THR A 3 0.08 21.00 34.33
C THR A 3 0.98 20.45 33.25
N VAL A 4 1.65 19.33 33.51
CA VAL A 4 2.49 18.65 32.51
C VAL A 4 1.60 17.97 31.46
N HIS A 5 0.47 17.39 31.86
CA HIS A 5 -0.50 16.78 30.96
C HIS A 5 -1.15 17.82 30.02
N LYS A 6 -1.46 19.03 30.52
CA LYS A 6 -1.97 20.12 29.69
C LYS A 6 -0.94 20.63 28.67
N MET A 7 0.32 20.68 29.05
CA MET A 7 1.39 21.11 28.14
C MET A 7 1.64 20.08 27.03
N HIS A 8 1.61 18.78 27.33
CA HIS A 8 1.74 17.72 26.32
C HIS A 8 0.55 17.69 25.35
N PHE A 9 -0.66 17.89 25.84
CA PHE A 9 -1.87 17.96 25.03
C PHE A 9 -1.89 19.19 24.11
N SER A 10 -1.43 20.35 24.62
CA SER A 10 -1.34 21.59 23.82
C SER A 10 -0.30 21.50 22.72
N ILE A 11 0.86 20.87 22.97
CA ILE A 11 1.90 20.62 21.95
C ILE A 11 1.42 19.64 20.90
N PHE A 12 0.67 18.61 21.29
CA PHE A 12 0.07 17.65 20.38
C PHE A 12 -0.94 18.31 19.44
N LEU A 13 -1.80 19.20 19.96
CA LEU A 13 -2.76 19.96 19.14
C LEU A 13 -2.07 20.94 18.17
N LEU A 14 -0.98 21.59 18.60
CA LEU A 14 -0.22 22.50 17.73
C LEU A 14 0.50 21.76 16.60
N LEU A 15 1.06 20.58 16.89
CA LEU A 15 1.68 19.73 15.86
C LEU A 15 0.65 19.17 14.88
N TRP A 16 -0.53 18.79 15.35
CA TRP A 16 -1.61 18.32 14.48
C TRP A 16 -2.16 19.47 13.61
N GLY A 17 -2.32 20.66 14.16
CA GLY A 17 -2.69 21.86 13.39
C GLY A 17 -1.69 22.21 12.30
N TRP A 18 -0.39 22.00 12.57
CA TRP A 18 0.67 22.25 11.58
C TRP A 18 0.67 21.20 10.46
N VAL A 19 0.45 19.92 10.78
CA VAL A 19 0.32 18.83 9.78
C VAL A 19 -0.90 19.07 8.87
N LEU A 20 -2.06 19.45 9.43
CA LEU A 20 -3.24 19.78 8.64
C LEU A 20 -3.05 21.01 7.74
N SER A 21 -2.25 22.00 8.19
CA SER A 21 -1.97 23.20 7.39
C SER A 21 -1.00 22.91 6.22
N THR A 22 -0.09 21.94 6.37
CA THR A 22 0.81 21.53 5.30
C THR A 22 0.09 20.69 4.23
N GLU A 23 -0.88 19.84 4.60
CA GLU A 23 -1.72 19.13 3.63
C GLU A 23 -2.60 20.08 2.81
N CYS A 24 -3.16 21.13 3.43
CA CYS A 24 -3.93 22.16 2.71
C CYS A 24 -3.07 22.94 1.70
N ARG A 25 -1.78 23.15 1.97
CA ARG A 25 -0.84 23.79 1.02
C ARG A 25 -0.49 22.86 -0.15
N ALA A 26 -0.23 21.58 0.12
CA ALA A 26 0.06 20.60 -0.92
C ALA A 26 -1.12 20.41 -1.90
N HIS A 27 -2.35 20.43 -1.37
CA HIS A 27 -3.56 20.31 -2.19
C HIS A 27 -3.81 21.56 -3.08
N ARG A 28 -3.36 22.74 -2.64
CA ARG A 28 -3.46 23.98 -3.43
C ARG A 28 -2.44 24.02 -4.58
N GLN A 29 -1.21 23.56 -4.35
CA GLN A 29 -0.19 23.44 -5.39
C GLN A 29 -0.53 22.37 -6.44
N GLY A 30 -1.14 21.24 -6.04
CA GLY A 30 -1.59 20.21 -6.97
C GLY A 30 -2.69 20.68 -7.93
N LYS A 31 -3.57 21.59 -7.52
CA LYS A 31 -4.59 22.19 -8.40
C LYS A 31 -4.02 23.18 -9.41
N GLU A 32 -3.03 23.97 -9.05
CA GLU A 32 -2.36 24.91 -9.97
C GLU A 32 -1.58 24.18 -11.07
N ILE A 33 -0.92 23.08 -10.76
CA ILE A 33 -0.19 22.25 -11.74
C ILE A 33 -1.18 21.58 -12.72
N HIS A 34 -2.36 21.18 -12.27
CA HIS A 34 -3.37 20.52 -13.11
C HIS A 34 -4.04 21.50 -14.09
N GLU A 35 -4.16 22.77 -13.74
CA GLU A 35 -4.68 23.81 -14.65
C GLU A 35 -3.65 24.24 -15.71
N VAL A 36 -2.35 24.27 -15.37
CA VAL A 36 -1.29 24.58 -16.33
C VAL A 36 -1.15 23.47 -17.39
N TYR A 37 -1.34 22.20 -17.02
CA TYR A 37 -1.30 21.08 -17.99
C TYR A 37 -2.48 21.05 -18.96
N LYS A 38 -3.65 21.56 -18.56
CA LYS A 38 -4.85 21.62 -19.41
C LYS A 38 -4.80 22.70 -20.51
N LYS A 39 -3.91 23.68 -20.38
CA LYS A 39 -3.75 24.76 -21.36
C LYS A 39 -2.71 24.49 -22.47
N GLY A 40 -1.93 23.38 -22.38
CA GLY A 40 -0.78 23.10 -23.25
C GLY A 40 -1.02 22.14 -24.44
N SER A 41 -2.15 21.51 -24.56
CA SER A 41 -2.39 20.50 -25.61
C SER A 41 -3.55 20.85 -26.54
N ARG A 42 -3.30 21.72 -27.52
CA ARG A 42 -4.09 21.78 -28.75
C ARG A 42 -3.26 21.15 -29.87
N PRO A 43 -3.73 20.09 -30.55
CA PRO A 43 -3.06 19.58 -31.73
C PRO A 43 -3.27 20.53 -32.90
N GLN A 44 -2.20 20.99 -33.50
CA GLN A 44 -2.21 21.71 -34.78
C GLN A 44 -2.69 20.75 -35.88
N ARG A 45 -3.83 21.06 -36.46
CA ARG A 45 -4.37 20.42 -37.62
C ARG A 45 -3.68 21.02 -38.85
N GLN A 46 -2.68 20.34 -39.39
CA GLN A 46 -2.08 20.69 -40.69
C GLN A 46 -3.12 20.49 -41.80
N ARG A 47 -3.52 21.60 -42.40
CA ARG A 47 -4.32 21.69 -43.60
C ARG A 47 -3.41 21.41 -44.78
N ARG A 48 -3.54 20.27 -45.44
CA ARG A 48 -2.97 20.06 -46.79
C ARG A 48 -3.95 20.62 -47.80
N GLU A 49 -3.56 21.67 -48.46
CA GLU A 49 -4.20 22.17 -49.67
C GLU A 49 -3.79 21.26 -50.82
N ALA A 50 -4.78 20.64 -51.46
CA ALA A 50 -4.59 19.96 -52.73
C ALA A 50 -5.11 20.86 -53.86
N HIS A 51 -4.20 21.28 -54.71
CA HIS A 51 -4.49 21.95 -55.96
C HIS A 51 -5.29 21.00 -56.87
N GLY A 52 -6.46 21.44 -57.29
CA GLY A 52 -7.27 20.80 -58.32
C GLY A 52 -6.93 21.36 -59.68
N GLU A 53 -6.66 20.50 -60.63
CA GLU A 53 -6.78 20.79 -62.05
C GLU A 53 -7.93 20.02 -62.63
N ALA A 54 -8.85 20.76 -63.23
CA ALA A 54 -10.01 20.25 -63.91
C ALA A 54 -9.64 19.83 -65.34
N HIS A 55 -9.92 18.57 -65.70
CA HIS A 55 -10.03 18.18 -67.12
C HIS A 55 -11.40 17.53 -67.34
N LYS A 56 -12.20 18.22 -68.12
CA LYS A 56 -13.45 17.69 -68.76
C LYS A 56 -13.06 16.73 -69.86
N GLN A 57 -13.58 15.50 -69.82
CA GLN A 57 -13.92 14.78 -71.02
C GLN A 57 -14.83 13.57 -70.76
N GLY A 58 -15.92 13.53 -71.42
CA GLY A 58 -16.56 12.38 -72.07
C GLY A 58 -17.04 11.23 -71.22
N SER A 59 -18.37 11.16 -71.00
CA SER A 59 -19.02 9.93 -70.53
C SER A 59 -18.92 8.81 -71.55
N PRO A 60 -18.52 7.59 -71.15
CA PRO A 60 -18.98 6.39 -71.87
C PRO A 60 -19.91 5.56 -70.97
N ILE A 61 -20.93 5.14 -71.58
CA ILE A 61 -21.97 4.16 -71.22
C ILE A 61 -21.47 3.12 -70.25
N LEU A 62 -22.11 3.03 -69.08
CA LEU A 62 -21.90 2.05 -68.04
C LEU A 62 -22.26 0.66 -68.57
N LYS A 63 -21.30 -0.07 -69.06
CA LYS A 63 -21.44 -1.51 -69.22
C LYS A 63 -21.50 -2.13 -67.81
N ARG A 64 -22.62 -2.79 -67.52
CA ARG A 64 -22.90 -3.62 -66.35
C ARG A 64 -21.69 -4.49 -66.09
N SER A 65 -21.02 -4.24 -64.97
CA SER A 65 -19.90 -5.07 -64.51
C SER A 65 -20.38 -6.50 -64.29
N PRO A 66 -19.66 -7.51 -64.76
CA PRO A 66 -20.04 -8.89 -64.48
C PRO A 66 -19.94 -9.15 -62.99
N ASP A 67 -20.87 -9.97 -62.50
CA ASP A 67 -20.98 -10.44 -61.12
C ASP A 67 -19.59 -10.64 -60.49
N ILE A 68 -19.40 -10.05 -59.33
CA ILE A 68 -18.27 -10.36 -58.47
C ILE A 68 -18.30 -11.86 -58.23
N THR A 69 -17.46 -12.57 -58.94
CA THR A 69 -17.29 -14.02 -58.81
C THR A 69 -16.99 -14.31 -57.34
N LYS A 70 -17.98 -14.87 -56.61
CA LYS A 70 -17.77 -15.44 -55.29
C LYS A 70 -16.58 -16.38 -55.38
N SER A 71 -15.57 -16.20 -54.57
CA SER A 71 -14.42 -17.12 -54.52
C SER A 71 -14.95 -18.55 -54.26
N PRO A 72 -14.38 -19.59 -54.93
CA PRO A 72 -14.90 -20.93 -54.76
C PRO A 72 -14.80 -21.33 -53.28
N LEU A 73 -15.92 -21.89 -52.76
CA LEU A 73 -16.03 -22.40 -51.40
C LEU A 73 -14.95 -23.44 -51.11
N THR A 74 -14.38 -23.35 -49.93
CA THR A 74 -13.49 -24.38 -49.45
C THR A 74 -14.27 -25.68 -49.11
N LYS A 75 -13.63 -26.83 -49.11
CA LYS A 75 -14.28 -28.13 -48.79
C LYS A 75 -14.97 -28.11 -47.42
N SER A 76 -14.43 -27.39 -46.43
CA SER A 76 -15.01 -27.24 -45.10
C SER A 76 -16.30 -26.40 -45.15
N GLU A 77 -16.35 -25.34 -45.96
CA GLU A 77 -17.51 -24.51 -46.14
C GLU A 77 -18.64 -25.27 -46.90
N GLN A 78 -18.26 -26.08 -47.86
CA GLN A 78 -19.19 -26.95 -48.55
C GLN A 78 -19.80 -28.02 -47.64
N LEU A 79 -18.98 -28.63 -46.76
CA LEU A 79 -19.44 -29.64 -45.83
C LEU A 79 -20.46 -29.05 -44.83
N LEU A 80 -20.21 -27.87 -44.32
CA LEU A 80 -21.07 -27.17 -43.36
C LEU A 80 -22.15 -26.29 -43.99
N ARG A 81 -22.29 -26.32 -45.35
CA ARG A 81 -23.30 -25.56 -46.12
C ARG A 81 -23.36 -24.11 -45.72
N ILE A 82 -22.22 -23.45 -45.58
CA ILE A 82 -22.14 -22.07 -45.05
C ILE A 82 -22.87 -21.08 -45.94
N ASP A 83 -22.90 -21.29 -47.28
CA ASP A 83 -23.62 -20.42 -48.23
C ASP A 83 -25.17 -20.58 -48.18
N ASP A 84 -25.66 -21.70 -47.63
CA ASP A 84 -27.08 -22.00 -47.57
C ASP A 84 -27.77 -21.30 -46.38
N HIS A 85 -27.00 -20.74 -45.46
CA HIS A 85 -27.51 -20.19 -44.19
C HIS A 85 -27.00 -18.77 -43.93
N ASP A 86 -27.85 -17.93 -43.33
CA ASP A 86 -27.45 -16.63 -42.81
C ASP A 86 -26.91 -16.76 -41.40
N PHE A 87 -25.60 -16.67 -41.25
CA PHE A 87 -24.90 -16.73 -39.94
C PHE A 87 -24.79 -15.37 -39.26
N SER A 88 -25.38 -14.31 -39.78
CA SER A 88 -25.53 -13.03 -39.08
C SER A 88 -26.58 -13.12 -37.97
N MET A 89 -27.52 -14.09 -38.08
CA MET A 89 -28.55 -14.35 -37.08
C MET A 89 -28.16 -15.49 -36.15
N ARG A 90 -28.57 -15.40 -34.88
CA ARG A 90 -28.42 -16.51 -33.93
C ARG A 90 -29.13 -17.79 -34.36
N PRO A 91 -28.69 -18.97 -33.97
CA PRO A 91 -29.43 -20.19 -34.20
C PRO A 91 -30.83 -20.11 -33.58
N GLY A 92 -31.86 -20.62 -34.28
CA GLY A 92 -33.23 -20.57 -33.81
C GLY A 92 -33.78 -19.15 -33.63
N PHE A 93 -33.40 -18.22 -34.49
CA PHE A 93 -33.89 -16.83 -34.46
C PHE A 93 -35.42 -16.74 -34.41
N GLY A 94 -35.94 -15.90 -33.49
CA GLY A 94 -37.39 -15.81 -33.24
C GLY A 94 -37.95 -16.90 -32.30
N GLY A 95 -37.13 -17.88 -31.88
CA GLY A 95 -37.44 -18.90 -30.90
C GLY A 95 -36.89 -18.58 -29.51
N PRO A 96 -36.88 -19.58 -28.57
CA PRO A 96 -36.39 -19.41 -27.22
C PRO A 96 -34.90 -19.03 -27.19
N ALA A 97 -34.44 -18.55 -26.03
CA ALA A 97 -33.02 -18.25 -25.77
C ALA A 97 -32.13 -19.43 -26.07
N ILE A 98 -31.00 -19.21 -26.75
CA ILE A 98 -30.04 -20.25 -27.02
C ILE A 98 -29.19 -20.53 -25.77
N PRO A 99 -29.15 -21.79 -25.26
CA PRO A 99 -28.32 -22.11 -24.12
C PRO A 99 -26.84 -22.23 -24.56
N VAL A 100 -25.97 -21.42 -23.95
CA VAL A 100 -24.53 -21.45 -24.16
C VAL A 100 -23.84 -21.84 -22.87
N GLY A 101 -23.30 -23.05 -22.84
CA GLY A 101 -22.50 -23.55 -21.70
C GLY A 101 -21.08 -23.01 -21.77
N VAL A 102 -20.58 -22.53 -20.65
CA VAL A 102 -19.22 -22.01 -20.52
C VAL A 102 -18.38 -22.91 -19.62
N ASP A 103 -17.14 -23.12 -20.01
CA ASP A 103 -16.11 -23.85 -19.26
C ASP A 103 -14.81 -23.07 -19.34
N VAL A 104 -14.12 -22.88 -18.22
CA VAL A 104 -12.89 -22.10 -18.13
C VAL A 104 -11.81 -22.90 -17.45
N GLN A 105 -10.63 -22.91 -18.06
CA GLN A 105 -9.44 -23.43 -17.44
C GLN A 105 -8.43 -22.28 -17.27
N VAL A 106 -8.15 -21.94 -16.03
CA VAL A 106 -7.13 -20.93 -15.71
C VAL A 106 -5.76 -21.54 -15.93
N GLU A 107 -4.96 -20.95 -16.80
CA GLU A 107 -3.59 -21.34 -17.08
C GLU A 107 -2.63 -20.68 -16.09
N SER A 108 -2.78 -19.37 -15.91
CA SER A 108 -1.95 -18.57 -15.00
C SER A 108 -2.69 -17.35 -14.49
N LEU A 109 -2.30 -16.90 -13.32
CA LEU A 109 -2.58 -15.57 -12.79
C LEU A 109 -1.25 -14.81 -12.83
N ASP A 110 -1.08 -13.94 -13.83
CA ASP A 110 0.23 -13.41 -14.20
C ASP A 110 0.68 -12.26 -13.29
N SER A 111 -0.21 -11.32 -13.02
CA SER A 111 0.09 -10.18 -12.18
C SER A 111 -1.14 -9.67 -11.44
N ILE A 112 -0.89 -9.12 -10.25
CA ILE A 112 -1.88 -8.37 -9.48
C ILE A 112 -1.24 -7.02 -9.19
N SER A 113 -1.85 -5.93 -9.69
CA SER A 113 -1.37 -4.57 -9.48
C SER A 113 -2.26 -3.87 -8.46
N GLU A 114 -1.71 -3.60 -7.29
CA GLU A 114 -2.39 -2.80 -6.28
C GLU A 114 -2.49 -1.32 -6.70
N VAL A 115 -1.49 -0.83 -7.45
CA VAL A 115 -1.45 0.56 -7.91
C VAL A 115 -2.52 0.84 -8.95
N ASP A 116 -2.67 -0.07 -9.92
CA ASP A 116 -3.64 0.06 -11.01
C ASP A 116 -5.01 -0.53 -10.66
N MET A 117 -5.12 -1.22 -9.51
CA MET A 117 -6.31 -1.96 -9.06
C MET A 117 -6.82 -2.90 -10.14
N ASP A 118 -5.94 -3.76 -10.64
CA ASP A 118 -6.24 -4.76 -11.66
C ASP A 118 -5.45 -6.05 -11.46
N PHE A 119 -5.88 -7.07 -12.19
CA PHE A 119 -5.18 -8.33 -12.29
C PHE A 119 -5.12 -8.79 -13.74
N THR A 120 -4.11 -9.56 -14.07
CA THR A 120 -3.95 -10.17 -15.39
C THR A 120 -4.00 -11.68 -15.25
N MET A 121 -4.85 -12.30 -16.05
CA MET A 121 -5.09 -13.75 -16.04
C MET A 121 -5.04 -14.29 -17.47
N THR A 122 -4.35 -15.42 -17.65
CA THR A 122 -4.38 -16.19 -18.90
C THR A 122 -5.24 -17.43 -18.71
N LEU A 123 -6.17 -17.64 -19.61
CA LEU A 123 -7.14 -18.71 -19.50
C LEU A 123 -7.54 -19.30 -20.86
N TYR A 124 -8.00 -20.55 -20.82
CA TYR A 124 -8.70 -21.17 -21.92
C TYR A 124 -10.19 -21.01 -21.68
N LEU A 125 -10.87 -20.29 -22.57
CA LEU A 125 -12.32 -20.06 -22.56
C LEU A 125 -12.98 -20.96 -23.57
N ARG A 126 -13.94 -21.77 -23.14
CA ARG A 126 -14.63 -22.75 -23.97
C ARG A 126 -16.12 -22.49 -23.95
N HIS A 127 -16.71 -22.38 -25.14
CA HIS A 127 -18.12 -22.18 -25.35
C HIS A 127 -18.74 -23.42 -25.99
N TYR A 128 -19.90 -23.80 -25.52
CA TYR A 128 -20.66 -24.96 -26.01
C TYR A 128 -22.09 -24.52 -26.33
N TRP A 129 -22.47 -24.68 -27.60
CA TRP A 129 -23.85 -24.43 -28.04
C TRP A 129 -24.26 -25.43 -29.09
N LYS A 130 -25.54 -25.45 -29.48
CA LYS A 130 -26.04 -26.25 -30.57
C LYS A 130 -26.48 -25.33 -31.71
N ASP A 131 -25.97 -25.59 -32.90
CA ASP A 131 -26.39 -24.92 -34.15
C ASP A 131 -26.75 -25.96 -35.21
N GLU A 132 -28.04 -26.15 -35.44
CA GLU A 132 -28.53 -27.19 -36.36
C GLU A 132 -28.09 -26.91 -37.81
N ARG A 133 -27.75 -25.68 -38.16
CA ARG A 133 -27.25 -25.29 -39.49
C ARG A 133 -25.89 -25.89 -39.78
N LEU A 134 -25.10 -26.19 -38.73
CA LEU A 134 -23.77 -26.77 -38.83
C LEU A 134 -23.79 -28.31 -38.74
N SER A 135 -24.96 -28.95 -38.77
CA SER A 135 -25.07 -30.40 -38.79
C SER A 135 -24.58 -30.98 -40.12
N PHE A 136 -23.89 -32.08 -40.05
CA PHE A 136 -23.37 -32.78 -41.24
C PHE A 136 -23.53 -34.29 -41.17
N PRO A 137 -23.71 -35.00 -42.29
CA PRO A 137 -23.80 -36.45 -42.28
C PRO A 137 -22.46 -37.10 -41.88
N SER A 138 -22.49 -38.00 -40.92
CA SER A 138 -21.29 -38.75 -40.50
C SER A 138 -21.66 -40.23 -40.24
N THR A 139 -20.85 -41.13 -40.76
CA THR A 139 -21.01 -42.57 -40.55
C THR A 139 -20.49 -43.03 -39.20
N ASN A 140 -19.50 -42.35 -38.63
CA ASN A 140 -18.79 -42.77 -37.42
C ASN A 140 -19.14 -41.92 -36.20
N ASN A 141 -20.09 -41.01 -36.33
CA ASN A 141 -20.48 -40.05 -35.26
C ASN A 141 -19.30 -39.28 -34.63
N GLN A 142 -18.18 -39.13 -35.40
CA GLN A 142 -17.00 -38.44 -34.90
C GLN A 142 -17.11 -36.92 -35.14
N SER A 143 -16.66 -36.18 -34.15
CA SER A 143 -16.55 -34.71 -34.27
C SER A 143 -15.41 -34.32 -35.22
N MET A 144 -15.58 -33.26 -35.95
CA MET A 144 -14.54 -32.65 -36.80
C MET A 144 -13.99 -31.40 -36.16
N THR A 145 -12.66 -31.24 -36.23
CA THR A 145 -11.97 -30.05 -35.77
C THR A 145 -11.59 -29.20 -36.97
N PHE A 146 -11.94 -27.93 -36.95
CA PHE A 146 -11.71 -26.99 -38.03
C PHE A 146 -10.70 -25.93 -37.61
N ASP A 147 -10.08 -25.30 -38.58
CA ASP A 147 -9.18 -24.18 -38.40
C ASP A 147 -9.94 -22.95 -37.83
N GLY A 148 -9.31 -22.18 -36.96
CA GLY A 148 -9.88 -20.97 -36.34
C GLY A 148 -10.38 -19.91 -37.32
N ARG A 149 -9.87 -19.90 -38.58
CA ARG A 149 -10.36 -18.98 -39.63
C ARG A 149 -11.83 -19.19 -40.02
N LEU A 150 -12.36 -20.40 -39.79
CA LEU A 150 -13.76 -20.72 -40.06
C LEU A 150 -14.72 -20.00 -39.09
N VAL A 151 -14.26 -19.67 -37.88
CA VAL A 151 -15.02 -18.95 -36.85
C VAL A 151 -15.60 -17.62 -37.38
N LYS A 152 -14.85 -16.95 -38.26
CA LYS A 152 -15.32 -15.67 -38.89
C LYS A 152 -16.47 -15.82 -39.86
N LYS A 153 -16.82 -17.05 -40.23
CA LYS A 153 -17.87 -17.36 -41.22
C LYS A 153 -19.13 -17.98 -40.61
N ILE A 154 -19.10 -18.29 -39.33
CA ILE A 154 -20.24 -18.86 -38.60
C ILE A 154 -20.67 -17.93 -37.47
N TRP A 155 -21.88 -18.15 -36.97
CA TRP A 155 -22.31 -17.47 -35.76
C TRP A 155 -21.55 -17.99 -34.53
N VAL A 156 -21.11 -17.07 -33.70
CA VAL A 156 -20.42 -17.36 -32.41
C VAL A 156 -21.05 -16.49 -31.33
N PRO A 157 -21.25 -16.96 -30.12
CA PRO A 157 -21.68 -16.12 -29.00
C PRO A 157 -20.71 -14.96 -28.79
N ASP A 158 -21.24 -13.74 -28.67
CA ASP A 158 -20.51 -12.48 -28.59
C ASP A 158 -20.07 -12.13 -27.17
N MET A 159 -19.39 -13.05 -26.49
CA MET A 159 -19.02 -12.85 -25.11
C MET A 159 -17.85 -11.89 -24.94
N PHE A 160 -17.93 -11.06 -23.91
CA PHE A 160 -16.89 -10.13 -23.54
C PHE A 160 -16.62 -10.16 -22.02
N PHE A 161 -15.47 -9.66 -21.62
CA PHE A 161 -15.10 -9.53 -20.22
C PHE A 161 -15.50 -8.15 -19.70
N VAL A 162 -16.42 -8.13 -18.76
CA VAL A 162 -16.87 -6.89 -18.11
C VAL A 162 -15.73 -6.31 -17.28
N HIS A 163 -15.58 -4.98 -17.30
CA HIS A 163 -14.49 -4.27 -16.63
C HIS A 163 -13.07 -4.66 -17.08
N SER A 164 -12.92 -5.31 -18.26
CA SER A 164 -11.57 -5.53 -18.81
C SER A 164 -10.96 -4.21 -19.29
N LYS A 165 -9.71 -3.97 -18.90
CA LYS A 165 -8.91 -2.84 -19.40
C LYS A 165 -8.25 -3.20 -20.72
N ARG A 166 -7.82 -4.46 -20.84
CA ARG A 166 -7.14 -5.01 -22.00
C ARG A 166 -7.39 -6.51 -22.08
N SER A 167 -7.62 -7.01 -23.30
CA SER A 167 -7.68 -8.44 -23.56
C SER A 167 -7.12 -8.72 -24.96
N PHE A 168 -6.50 -9.89 -25.14
CA PHE A 168 -6.04 -10.33 -26.45
C PHE A 168 -6.03 -11.86 -26.53
N ILE A 169 -6.26 -12.36 -27.72
CA ILE A 169 -6.15 -13.78 -28.06
C ILE A 169 -4.71 -14.04 -28.47
N HIS A 170 -4.13 -15.12 -28.00
CA HIS A 170 -2.78 -15.52 -28.40
C HIS A 170 -2.78 -16.01 -29.85
N ASP A 171 -1.80 -15.54 -30.63
CA ASP A 171 -1.69 -15.77 -32.07
C ASP A 171 -0.36 -16.42 -32.51
N THR A 172 0.41 -16.94 -31.56
CA THR A 172 1.69 -17.59 -31.85
C THR A 172 1.55 -19.11 -31.75
N THR A 173 1.89 -19.89 -32.80
CA THR A 173 2.36 -19.54 -34.16
C THR A 173 1.23 -19.19 -35.11
N THR A 174 0.00 -19.50 -34.80
CA THR A 174 -1.29 -19.19 -35.43
C THR A 174 -2.27 -18.83 -34.29
N ASP A 175 -3.42 -18.26 -34.63
CA ASP A 175 -4.47 -17.97 -33.65
C ASP A 175 -4.74 -19.20 -32.78
N ASN A 176 -4.62 -19.07 -31.45
CA ASN A 176 -4.86 -20.15 -30.49
C ASN A 176 -6.38 -20.34 -30.31
N VAL A 177 -7.04 -20.70 -31.37
CA VAL A 177 -8.47 -20.89 -31.49
C VAL A 177 -8.77 -22.28 -32.05
N MET A 178 -9.69 -22.99 -31.44
CA MET A 178 -10.16 -24.31 -31.89
C MET A 178 -11.68 -24.28 -32.08
N LEU A 179 -12.12 -24.72 -33.24
CA LEU A 179 -13.53 -24.97 -33.54
C LEU A 179 -13.73 -26.48 -33.75
N ARG A 180 -14.59 -27.09 -32.96
CA ARG A 180 -14.95 -28.50 -33.11
C ARG A 180 -16.46 -28.62 -33.25
N VAL A 181 -16.93 -29.26 -34.31
CA VAL A 181 -18.35 -29.47 -34.59
C VAL A 181 -18.65 -30.97 -34.56
N GLN A 182 -19.73 -31.32 -33.89
CA GLN A 182 -20.27 -32.69 -33.88
C GLN A 182 -21.28 -32.86 -35.01
N PRO A 183 -21.55 -34.08 -35.49
CA PRO A 183 -22.48 -34.33 -36.58
C PRO A 183 -23.90 -33.84 -36.29
N ASP A 184 -24.29 -33.79 -34.99
CA ASP A 184 -25.61 -33.33 -34.54
C ASP A 184 -25.71 -31.79 -34.44
N GLY A 185 -24.68 -31.06 -34.83
CA GLY A 185 -24.63 -29.60 -34.81
C GLY A 185 -24.17 -29.03 -33.45
N LYS A 186 -23.70 -29.84 -32.51
CA LYS A 186 -23.07 -29.31 -31.28
C LYS A 186 -21.70 -28.74 -31.60
N VAL A 187 -21.46 -27.52 -31.17
CA VAL A 187 -20.24 -26.75 -31.41
C VAL A 187 -19.48 -26.58 -30.10
N LEU A 188 -18.17 -26.83 -30.15
CA LEU A 188 -17.22 -26.43 -29.14
C LEU A 188 -16.25 -25.42 -29.75
N TYR A 189 -16.27 -24.23 -29.22
CA TYR A 189 -15.36 -23.14 -29.52
C TYR A 189 -14.44 -22.90 -28.33
N SER A 190 -13.14 -23.02 -28.52
CA SER A 190 -12.13 -22.83 -27.47
C SER A 190 -11.09 -21.82 -27.92
N LEU A 191 -10.78 -20.87 -27.05
CA LEU A 191 -9.74 -19.86 -27.29
C LEU A 191 -8.85 -19.68 -26.06
N ARG A 192 -7.58 -19.37 -26.32
CA ARG A 192 -6.62 -18.97 -25.28
C ARG A 192 -6.55 -17.44 -25.27
N VAL A 193 -6.86 -16.86 -24.12
CA VAL A 193 -6.96 -15.39 -23.97
C VAL A 193 -6.28 -14.94 -22.70
N THR A 194 -5.58 -13.81 -22.78
CA THR A 194 -5.09 -13.08 -21.61
C THR A 194 -5.95 -11.84 -21.41
N VAL A 195 -6.45 -11.67 -20.18
CA VAL A 195 -7.33 -10.59 -19.79
C VAL A 195 -6.73 -9.83 -18.62
N THR A 196 -6.63 -8.51 -18.75
CA THR A 196 -6.38 -7.59 -17.63
C THR A 196 -7.70 -6.94 -17.25
N ALA A 197 -8.20 -7.24 -16.06
CA ALA A 197 -9.49 -6.75 -15.58
C ALA A 197 -9.35 -5.99 -14.26
N MET A 198 -10.28 -5.06 -14.03
CA MET A 198 -10.34 -4.29 -12.78
C MET A 198 -10.70 -5.19 -11.60
N CYS A 199 -10.04 -4.94 -10.47
CA CYS A 199 -10.42 -5.48 -9.18
C CYS A 199 -10.39 -4.34 -8.14
N ASN A 200 -11.53 -4.03 -7.58
CA ASN A 200 -11.62 -3.07 -6.48
C ASN A 200 -11.04 -3.72 -5.21
N MET A 201 -9.88 -3.25 -4.78
CA MET A 201 -9.17 -3.77 -3.62
C MET A 201 -9.38 -2.85 -2.42
N ASP A 202 -9.54 -3.44 -1.23
CA ASP A 202 -9.59 -2.73 0.05
C ASP A 202 -8.30 -2.96 0.85
N PHE A 203 -7.54 -1.90 1.06
CA PHE A 203 -6.28 -1.91 1.80
C PHE A 203 -6.40 -1.45 3.24
N SER A 204 -7.61 -1.33 3.79
CA SER A 204 -7.83 -0.88 5.18
C SER A 204 -7.07 -1.73 6.20
N ARG A 205 -6.95 -3.03 5.97
CA ARG A 205 -6.20 -3.99 6.80
C ARG A 205 -4.80 -4.32 6.30
N PHE A 206 -4.33 -3.64 5.25
CA PHE A 206 -3.01 -3.92 4.70
C PHE A 206 -1.91 -3.89 5.78
N PRO A 207 -0.98 -4.87 5.80
CA PRO A 207 -0.77 -6.02 4.90
C PRO A 207 -1.45 -7.33 5.36
N LEU A 208 -2.37 -7.27 6.30
CA LEU A 208 -3.17 -8.41 6.80
C LEU A 208 -4.50 -8.55 6.03
N ASP A 209 -4.51 -8.13 4.77
CA ASP A 209 -5.68 -8.05 3.93
C ASP A 209 -5.92 -9.34 3.14
N THR A 210 -7.21 -9.59 2.90
CA THR A 210 -7.69 -10.60 1.96
C THR A 210 -8.48 -9.88 0.88
N GLN A 211 -8.11 -10.08 -0.38
CA GLN A 211 -8.76 -9.45 -1.53
C GLN A 211 -9.62 -10.45 -2.26
N THR A 212 -10.79 -10.03 -2.70
CA THR A 212 -11.67 -10.85 -3.55
C THR A 212 -11.82 -10.15 -4.89
N CYS A 213 -11.38 -10.82 -5.93
CA CYS A 213 -11.48 -10.34 -7.30
C CYS A 213 -12.42 -11.24 -8.10
N SER A 214 -13.07 -10.68 -9.10
CA SER A 214 -13.97 -11.41 -9.98
C SER A 214 -13.66 -11.09 -11.44
N LEU A 215 -13.58 -12.14 -12.27
CA LEU A 215 -13.62 -12.00 -13.72
C LEU A 215 -15.06 -12.23 -14.16
N GLU A 216 -15.64 -11.25 -14.83
CA GLU A 216 -17.04 -11.25 -15.22
C GLU A 216 -17.16 -11.44 -16.74
N ILE A 217 -18.01 -12.36 -17.17
CA ILE A 217 -18.25 -12.72 -18.57
C ILE A 217 -19.72 -12.49 -18.87
N GLU A 218 -20.00 -11.78 -19.95
CA GLU A 218 -21.36 -11.40 -20.36
C GLU A 218 -21.47 -11.35 -21.88
N SER A 219 -22.67 -11.46 -22.46
CA SER A 219 -22.92 -11.14 -23.87
C SER A 219 -23.07 -9.63 -24.04
N TYR A 220 -22.56 -9.07 -25.12
CA TYR A 220 -22.71 -7.65 -25.42
C TYR A 220 -24.05 -7.31 -26.07
N ALA A 221 -24.48 -8.12 -27.04
CA ALA A 221 -25.66 -7.82 -27.84
C ALA A 221 -26.92 -8.57 -27.39
N TYR A 222 -26.79 -9.77 -26.82
CA TYR A 222 -27.89 -10.65 -26.55
C TYR A 222 -28.35 -10.56 -25.08
N THR A 223 -29.62 -10.23 -24.87
CA THR A 223 -30.30 -10.26 -23.58
C THR A 223 -30.57 -11.70 -23.13
N GLU A 224 -31.10 -11.89 -21.91
CA GLU A 224 -31.46 -13.21 -21.38
C GLU A 224 -32.54 -13.91 -22.22
N ASP A 225 -33.37 -13.14 -22.94
CA ASP A 225 -34.42 -13.67 -23.82
C ASP A 225 -33.84 -14.31 -25.09
N ASP A 226 -32.65 -13.90 -25.51
CA ASP A 226 -32.02 -14.38 -26.75
C ASP A 226 -30.88 -15.37 -26.49
N LEU A 227 -30.13 -15.23 -25.37
CA LEU A 227 -28.97 -16.02 -25.06
C LEU A 227 -28.89 -16.29 -23.57
N MET A 228 -28.89 -17.56 -23.18
CA MET A 228 -28.78 -18.00 -21.80
C MET A 228 -27.37 -18.55 -21.52
N LEU A 229 -26.55 -17.76 -20.81
CA LEU A 229 -25.24 -18.19 -20.36
C LEU A 229 -25.33 -18.99 -19.07
N TYR A 230 -24.65 -20.14 -19.02
CA TYR A 230 -24.59 -20.96 -17.82
C TYR A 230 -23.25 -21.69 -17.72
N TRP A 231 -22.88 -22.04 -16.50
CA TRP A 231 -21.71 -22.88 -16.24
C TRP A 231 -22.06 -24.32 -16.61
N LYS A 232 -21.37 -24.89 -17.58
CA LYS A 232 -21.68 -26.20 -18.19
C LYS A 232 -21.78 -27.33 -17.14
N ASN A 233 -20.88 -27.37 -16.17
CA ASN A 233 -20.79 -28.39 -15.11
C ASN A 233 -20.89 -27.75 -13.72
N GLY A 234 -21.55 -26.60 -13.57
CA GLY A 234 -21.58 -25.86 -12.31
C GLY A 234 -20.17 -25.42 -11.87
N ASN A 235 -19.80 -25.68 -10.63
CA ASN A 235 -18.48 -25.32 -10.12
C ASN A 235 -17.32 -26.06 -10.81
N ASP A 236 -17.54 -27.28 -11.32
CA ASP A 236 -16.54 -28.07 -12.06
C ASP A 236 -16.23 -27.49 -13.45
N SER A 237 -16.97 -26.47 -13.88
CA SER A 237 -16.64 -25.71 -15.11
C SER A 237 -15.42 -24.84 -14.97
N LEU A 238 -14.98 -24.57 -13.77
CA LEU A 238 -13.75 -23.84 -13.50
C LEU A 238 -12.66 -24.83 -13.10
N LYS A 239 -11.65 -24.91 -13.94
CA LYS A 239 -10.45 -25.72 -13.67
C LYS A 239 -9.27 -24.82 -13.47
N THR A 240 -8.48 -25.10 -12.45
CA THR A 240 -7.25 -24.38 -12.14
C THR A 240 -6.08 -25.36 -12.19
N ASP A 241 -4.92 -24.90 -12.61
CA ASP A 241 -3.68 -25.69 -12.50
C ASP A 241 -3.15 -25.56 -11.06
N GLU A 242 -2.78 -26.66 -10.42
CA GLU A 242 -2.18 -26.68 -9.08
C GLU A 242 -0.87 -25.88 -8.99
N ARG A 243 -0.24 -25.62 -10.14
CA ARG A 243 1.01 -24.85 -10.25
C ARG A 243 0.83 -23.35 -10.23
N ILE A 244 -0.42 -22.85 -10.18
CA ILE A 244 -0.66 -21.41 -10.11
C ILE A 244 -0.20 -20.91 -8.75
N SER A 245 0.89 -20.16 -8.75
CA SER A 245 1.52 -19.60 -7.56
C SER A 245 1.81 -18.12 -7.78
N LEU A 246 1.45 -17.31 -6.79
CA LEU A 246 1.73 -15.88 -6.75
C LEU A 246 2.83 -15.58 -5.73
N SER A 247 3.72 -14.67 -6.05
CA SER A 247 4.84 -14.30 -5.16
C SER A 247 4.38 -13.62 -3.87
N GLN A 248 3.30 -12.86 -3.92
CA GLN A 248 2.82 -12.04 -2.80
C GLN A 248 1.52 -12.53 -2.18
N PHE A 249 0.77 -13.39 -2.88
CA PHE A 249 -0.55 -13.85 -2.46
C PHE A 249 -0.65 -15.36 -2.45
N LEU A 250 -1.41 -15.87 -1.49
CA LEU A 250 -1.91 -17.24 -1.48
C LEU A 250 -3.34 -17.23 -2.02
N ILE A 251 -3.60 -18.04 -3.02
CA ILE A 251 -4.95 -18.25 -3.53
C ILE A 251 -5.67 -19.19 -2.57
N GLN A 252 -6.74 -18.71 -1.94
CA GLN A 252 -7.51 -19.50 -0.98
C GLN A 252 -8.63 -20.27 -1.65
N GLU A 253 -9.34 -19.63 -2.58
CA GLU A 253 -10.52 -20.19 -3.17
C GLU A 253 -10.74 -19.67 -4.59
N PHE A 254 -11.19 -20.57 -5.47
CA PHE A 254 -11.81 -20.26 -6.75
C PHE A 254 -13.21 -20.83 -6.78
N HIS A 255 -14.21 -20.02 -7.09
CA HIS A 255 -15.57 -20.50 -7.28
C HIS A 255 -16.29 -19.71 -8.36
N THR A 256 -17.32 -20.34 -8.93
CA THR A 256 -18.15 -19.75 -9.98
C THR A 256 -19.51 -19.35 -9.44
N THR A 257 -20.02 -18.23 -9.91
CA THR A 257 -21.40 -17.81 -9.64
C THR A 257 -22.04 -17.26 -10.91
N THR A 258 -23.37 -17.21 -10.92
CA THR A 258 -24.16 -16.64 -12.01
C THR A 258 -25.16 -15.64 -11.44
N LYS A 259 -25.25 -14.46 -12.06
CA LYS A 259 -26.22 -13.42 -11.69
C LYS A 259 -26.77 -12.77 -12.93
N LEU A 260 -27.96 -12.20 -12.82
CA LEU A 260 -28.53 -11.33 -13.86
C LEU A 260 -28.04 -9.89 -13.63
N ALA A 261 -27.60 -9.24 -14.70
CA ALA A 261 -27.25 -7.84 -14.71
C ALA A 261 -28.35 -7.05 -15.42
N PHE A 262 -28.83 -5.99 -14.82
CA PHE A 262 -29.88 -5.14 -15.38
C PHE A 262 -29.30 -3.81 -15.88
N TYR A 263 -29.61 -3.50 -17.13
CA TYR A 263 -29.30 -2.20 -17.73
C TYR A 263 -30.62 -1.51 -18.10
N SER A 264 -30.81 -0.30 -17.64
CA SER A 264 -32.07 0.43 -17.82
C SER A 264 -32.46 0.68 -19.28
N SER A 265 -31.49 0.68 -20.20
CA SER A 265 -31.69 0.93 -21.62
C SER A 265 -31.91 -0.33 -22.46
N THR A 266 -31.38 -1.48 -22.04
CA THR A 266 -31.26 -2.69 -22.87
C THR A 266 -31.85 -3.94 -22.25
N GLY A 267 -32.12 -3.94 -20.91
CA GLY A 267 -32.79 -5.05 -20.25
C GLY A 267 -31.84 -5.92 -19.41
N TRP A 268 -32.18 -7.19 -19.29
CA TRP A 268 -31.49 -8.16 -18.47
C TRP A 268 -30.48 -8.96 -19.27
N TYR A 269 -29.31 -9.23 -18.64
CA TYR A 269 -28.22 -10.02 -19.23
C TYR A 269 -27.77 -11.09 -18.27
N ASN A 270 -27.45 -12.28 -18.79
CA ASN A 270 -26.81 -13.33 -18.01
C ASN A 270 -25.33 -13.03 -17.83
N ARG A 271 -24.87 -12.92 -16.57
CA ARG A 271 -23.48 -12.68 -16.23
C ARG A 271 -22.90 -13.83 -15.42
N LEU A 272 -21.77 -14.33 -15.89
CA LEU A 272 -20.99 -15.36 -15.24
C LEU A 272 -19.83 -14.74 -14.49
N TYR A 273 -19.59 -15.20 -13.26
CA TYR A 273 -18.52 -14.72 -12.39
C TYR A 273 -17.55 -15.85 -12.08
N ILE A 274 -16.25 -15.58 -12.22
CA ILE A 274 -15.17 -16.37 -11.67
C ILE A 274 -14.64 -15.57 -10.49
N ASN A 275 -14.94 -15.98 -9.28
CA ASN A 275 -14.50 -15.32 -8.06
C ASN A 275 -13.26 -16.02 -7.53
N PHE A 276 -12.29 -15.27 -7.08
CA PHE A 276 -11.10 -15.79 -6.42
C PHE A 276 -10.71 -14.93 -5.24
N THR A 277 -10.32 -15.60 -4.16
CA THR A 277 -9.94 -14.98 -2.91
C THR A 277 -8.44 -15.12 -2.71
N LEU A 278 -7.79 -14.00 -2.50
CA LEU A 278 -6.35 -13.84 -2.38
C LEU A 278 -6.00 -13.39 -0.98
N ARG A 279 -5.20 -14.15 -0.27
CA ARG A 279 -4.65 -13.78 1.02
C ARG A 279 -3.19 -13.39 0.87
N ARG A 280 -2.81 -12.23 1.40
CA ARG A 280 -1.44 -11.72 1.30
C ARG A 280 -0.47 -12.47 2.20
N HIS A 281 0.75 -12.72 1.72
CA HIS A 281 1.86 -13.23 2.51
C HIS A 281 2.45 -12.12 3.39
N ILE A 282 2.13 -12.15 4.69
CA ILE A 282 2.56 -11.13 5.64
C ILE A 282 4.06 -11.13 5.93
N PHE A 283 4.73 -12.28 5.79
CA PHE A 283 6.11 -12.47 6.29
C PHE A 283 7.12 -11.46 5.72
N PHE A 284 6.97 -11.13 4.44
CA PHE A 284 7.79 -10.10 3.79
C PHE A 284 7.66 -8.74 4.48
N PHE A 285 6.43 -8.32 4.77
CA PHE A 285 6.16 -7.02 5.42
C PHE A 285 6.60 -7.01 6.88
N LEU A 286 6.47 -8.14 7.58
CA LEU A 286 6.99 -8.28 8.95
C LEU A 286 8.49 -8.02 8.99
N LEU A 287 9.26 -8.64 8.09
CA LEU A 287 10.72 -8.48 8.05
C LEU A 287 11.16 -7.12 7.54
N GLN A 288 10.47 -6.56 6.55
CA GLN A 288 10.95 -5.35 5.87
C GLN A 288 10.40 -4.06 6.48
N THR A 289 9.23 -4.09 7.10
CA THR A 289 8.57 -2.87 7.61
C THR A 289 8.42 -2.88 9.12
N TYR A 290 7.76 -3.90 9.68
CA TYR A 290 7.46 -3.92 11.12
C TYR A 290 8.69 -4.10 11.99
N PHE A 291 9.55 -5.04 11.63
CA PHE A 291 10.77 -5.31 12.39
C PHE A 291 11.74 -4.11 12.40
N PRO A 292 12.10 -3.46 11.29
CA PRO A 292 12.95 -2.28 11.31
C PRO A 292 12.31 -1.11 12.06
N ALA A 293 11.00 -0.88 11.91
CA ALA A 293 10.30 0.17 12.65
C ALA A 293 10.38 -0.06 14.17
N THR A 294 10.14 -1.29 14.62
CA THR A 294 10.25 -1.66 16.03
C THR A 294 11.68 -1.48 16.56
N LEU A 295 12.69 -1.87 15.76
CA LEU A 295 14.10 -1.67 16.12
C LEU A 295 14.44 -0.19 16.28
N MET A 296 13.93 0.69 15.42
CA MET A 296 14.15 2.14 15.54
C MET A 296 13.52 2.69 16.82
N VAL A 297 12.34 2.23 17.21
CA VAL A 297 11.72 2.61 18.48
C VAL A 297 12.55 2.13 19.65
N MET A 298 13.03 0.88 19.65
CA MET A 298 13.91 0.36 20.71
C MET A 298 15.24 1.11 20.76
N LEU A 299 15.82 1.46 19.60
CA LEU A 299 17.06 2.24 19.53
C LEU A 299 16.86 3.65 20.13
N SER A 300 15.70 4.26 19.93
CA SER A 300 15.40 5.55 20.54
C SER A 300 15.42 5.51 22.09
N TRP A 301 15.04 4.36 22.68
CA TRP A 301 15.07 4.19 24.15
C TRP A 301 16.47 4.11 24.72
N VAL A 302 17.48 3.72 23.92
CA VAL A 302 18.88 3.71 24.35
C VAL A 302 19.30 5.10 24.85
N SER A 303 18.70 6.17 24.30
CA SER A 303 18.95 7.54 24.76
C SER A 303 18.69 7.74 26.25
N PHE A 304 17.70 7.04 26.86
CA PHE A 304 17.36 7.15 28.29
C PHE A 304 18.43 6.53 29.22
N TRP A 305 19.32 5.68 28.70
CA TRP A 305 20.40 5.02 29.46
C TRP A 305 21.72 5.80 29.35
N ILE A 306 21.87 6.66 28.32
CA ILE A 306 23.05 7.50 28.17
C ILE A 306 23.00 8.65 29.18
N ASP A 307 24.14 9.05 29.72
CA ASP A 307 24.23 10.18 30.66
C ASP A 307 23.63 11.45 30.00
N ARG A 308 22.81 12.17 30.78
CA ARG A 308 22.13 13.41 30.34
C ARG A 308 23.12 14.55 29.99
N ARG A 309 24.36 14.52 30.48
CA ARG A 309 25.43 15.47 30.13
C ARG A 309 26.06 15.19 28.77
N ALA A 310 25.86 13.99 28.21
CA ALA A 310 26.42 13.59 26.92
C ALA A 310 25.56 14.09 25.74
N VAL A 311 25.40 15.41 25.60
CA VAL A 311 24.65 16.06 24.51
C VAL A 311 25.09 15.60 23.13
N PRO A 312 26.42 15.48 22.82
CA PRO A 312 26.86 15.05 21.51
C PRO A 312 26.53 13.60 21.16
N ALA A 313 26.16 12.77 22.12
CA ALA A 313 25.75 11.39 21.90
C ALA A 313 24.23 11.24 21.72
N ARG A 314 23.42 11.90 22.55
CA ARG A 314 21.95 11.79 22.51
C ARG A 314 21.30 12.50 21.32
N VAL A 315 21.81 13.68 20.93
CA VAL A 315 21.22 14.47 19.84
C VAL A 315 21.34 13.77 18.47
N PRO A 316 22.51 13.30 18.05
CA PRO A 316 22.62 12.55 16.80
C PRO A 316 21.76 11.28 16.78
N LEU A 317 21.72 10.54 17.89
CA LEU A 317 20.89 9.34 18.01
C LEU A 317 19.41 9.65 17.79
N GLY A 318 18.89 10.72 18.41
CA GLY A 318 17.50 11.12 18.24
C GLY A 318 17.19 11.58 16.81
N ILE A 319 18.05 12.41 16.20
CA ILE A 319 17.87 12.88 14.84
C ILE A 319 17.91 11.73 13.84
N THR A 320 18.88 10.82 13.95
CA THR A 320 19.02 9.69 13.03
C THR A 320 17.84 8.74 13.12
N THR A 321 17.31 8.44 14.32
CA THR A 321 16.12 7.59 14.46
C THR A 321 14.87 8.23 13.86
N VAL A 322 14.64 9.53 14.03
CA VAL A 322 13.52 10.25 13.42
C VAL A 322 13.65 10.25 11.89
N LEU A 323 14.83 10.56 11.34
CA LEU A 323 15.04 10.56 9.89
C LEU A 323 14.86 9.17 9.29
N THR A 324 15.40 8.13 9.94
CA THR A 324 15.24 6.75 9.46
C THR A 324 13.77 6.31 9.48
N MET A 325 13.02 6.63 10.54
CA MET A 325 11.57 6.36 10.58
C MET A 325 10.83 7.08 9.45
N SER A 326 11.17 8.34 9.19
CA SER A 326 10.59 9.11 8.07
C SER A 326 10.86 8.44 6.72
N THR A 327 12.08 7.92 6.49
CA THR A 327 12.41 7.20 5.25
C THR A 327 11.67 5.88 5.11
N ILE A 328 11.46 5.13 6.22
CA ILE A 328 10.64 3.89 6.21
C ILE A 328 9.19 4.23 5.81
N ILE A 329 8.58 5.24 6.43
CA ILE A 329 7.21 5.68 6.11
C ILE A 329 7.09 6.06 4.63
N THR A 330 8.05 6.85 4.12
CA THR A 330 8.05 7.28 2.72
C THR A 330 8.21 6.09 1.77
N GLY A 331 9.10 5.14 2.08
CA GLY A 331 9.34 3.95 1.28
C GLY A 331 8.10 3.05 1.16
N VAL A 332 7.40 2.81 2.26
CA VAL A 332 6.16 2.02 2.27
C VAL A 332 5.06 2.73 1.45
N ASN A 333 4.92 4.04 1.60
CA ASN A 333 3.91 4.80 0.86
C ASN A 333 4.21 4.93 -0.64
N ALA A 334 5.47 4.83 -1.05
CA ALA A 334 5.86 4.88 -2.46
C ALA A 334 5.48 3.59 -3.23
N SER A 335 5.40 2.45 -2.55
CA SER A 335 5.07 1.15 -3.15
C SER A 335 3.56 0.85 -3.20
N MET A 336 2.71 1.75 -2.70
CA MET A 336 1.28 1.55 -2.55
C MET A 336 0.46 2.54 -3.37
N PRO A 337 -0.78 2.18 -3.77
CA PRO A 337 -1.69 3.14 -4.38
C PRO A 337 -2.02 4.27 -3.41
N ARG A 338 -2.27 5.45 -3.97
CA ARG A 338 -2.70 6.62 -3.19
C ARG A 338 -4.17 6.51 -2.84
N VAL A 339 -4.46 5.82 -1.74
CA VAL A 339 -5.82 5.69 -1.21
C VAL A 339 -6.15 6.83 -0.24
N SER A 340 -7.43 7.20 -0.14
CA SER A 340 -7.90 8.31 0.71
C SER A 340 -8.16 7.91 2.16
N TYR A 341 -8.05 6.65 2.49
CA TYR A 341 -8.27 6.11 3.84
C TYR A 341 -6.96 5.62 4.49
N ILE A 342 -6.99 5.51 5.81
CA ILE A 342 -5.82 5.09 6.61
C ILE A 342 -5.72 3.58 6.58
N LYS A 343 -4.54 3.05 6.26
CA LYS A 343 -4.22 1.62 6.29
C LYS A 343 -3.74 1.19 7.68
N ALA A 344 -3.87 -0.09 8.03
CA ALA A 344 -3.36 -0.61 9.29
C ALA A 344 -1.86 -0.36 9.47
N VAL A 345 -1.05 -0.54 8.42
CA VAL A 345 0.39 -0.26 8.45
C VAL A 345 0.69 1.22 8.74
N ASP A 346 -0.12 2.15 8.24
CA ASP A 346 0.08 3.58 8.49
C ASP A 346 -0.12 3.90 9.97
N ILE A 347 -1.14 3.32 10.61
CA ILE A 347 -1.37 3.48 12.07
C ILE A 347 -0.14 3.01 12.84
N TYR A 348 0.40 1.84 12.50
CA TYR A 348 1.59 1.30 13.15
C TYR A 348 2.81 2.20 13.01
N LEU A 349 3.10 2.63 11.79
CA LEU A 349 4.25 3.47 11.48
C LEU A 349 4.13 4.87 12.10
N TRP A 350 2.95 5.49 12.04
CA TRP A 350 2.73 6.79 12.64
C TRP A 350 2.81 6.76 14.17
N VAL A 351 2.25 5.76 14.82
CA VAL A 351 2.38 5.61 16.27
C VAL A 351 3.85 5.37 16.65
N SER A 352 4.56 4.51 15.93
CA SER A 352 6.00 4.27 16.15
C SER A 352 6.81 5.56 15.96
N PHE A 353 6.50 6.36 14.94
CA PHE A 353 7.13 7.67 14.72
C PHE A 353 6.88 8.63 15.90
N VAL A 354 5.65 8.68 16.42
CA VAL A 354 5.31 9.50 17.58
C VAL A 354 6.12 9.07 18.82
N PHE A 355 6.29 7.77 19.07
CA PHE A 355 7.13 7.29 20.15
C PHE A 355 8.59 7.73 20.03
N VAL A 356 9.17 7.62 18.84
CA VAL A 356 10.53 8.10 18.55
C VAL A 356 10.63 9.61 18.74
N PHE A 357 9.67 10.37 18.24
CA PHE A 357 9.65 11.83 18.38
C PHE A 357 9.48 12.28 19.83
N LEU A 358 8.61 11.62 20.60
CA LEU A 358 8.43 11.90 22.04
C LEU A 358 9.70 11.62 22.84
N SER A 359 10.51 10.62 22.45
CA SER A 359 11.80 10.37 23.13
C SER A 359 12.80 11.52 22.92
N VAL A 360 12.77 12.17 21.76
CA VAL A 360 13.58 13.38 21.48
C VAL A 360 13.09 14.57 22.28
N LEU A 361 11.77 14.75 22.36
CA LEU A 361 11.16 15.83 23.16
C LEU A 361 11.44 15.66 24.66
N GLU A 362 11.39 14.43 25.16
CA GLU A 362 11.77 14.12 26.56
C GLU A 362 13.18 14.57 26.85
N TYR A 363 14.13 14.19 25.97
CA TYR A 363 15.51 14.63 26.12
C TYR A 363 15.65 16.15 26.11
N ALA A 364 14.99 16.86 25.19
CA ALA A 364 15.02 18.31 25.15
C ALA A 364 14.49 18.94 26.45
N ALA A 365 13.42 18.39 27.00
CA ALA A 365 12.83 18.83 28.27
C ALA A 365 13.78 18.59 29.45
N VAL A 366 14.39 17.40 29.55
CA VAL A 366 15.36 17.07 30.60
C VAL A 366 16.58 17.97 30.53
N ASN A 367 17.14 18.21 29.34
CA ASN A 367 18.27 19.08 29.12
C ASN A 367 17.96 20.54 29.54
N TYR A 368 16.80 21.05 29.14
CA TYR A 368 16.36 22.38 29.53
C TYR A 368 16.22 22.54 31.05
N LEU A 369 15.53 21.59 31.71
CA LEU A 369 15.32 21.61 33.15
C LEU A 369 16.64 21.53 33.91
N THR A 370 17.57 20.67 33.47
CA THR A 370 18.91 20.54 34.07
C THR A 370 19.69 21.86 33.95
N THR A 371 19.68 22.49 32.78
CA THR A 371 20.34 23.78 32.54
C THR A 371 19.75 24.88 33.43
N VAL A 372 18.43 24.93 33.60
CA VAL A 372 17.77 25.90 34.48
C VAL A 372 18.14 25.66 35.96
N GLN A 373 18.22 24.38 36.39
CA GLN A 373 18.64 24.06 37.75
C GLN A 373 20.07 24.46 37.99
N GLU A 374 21.01 24.13 37.10
CA GLU A 374 22.43 24.51 37.23
C GLU A 374 22.61 26.04 37.30
N ARG A 375 21.85 26.80 36.46
CA ARG A 375 21.88 28.28 36.52
C ARG A 375 21.38 28.82 37.84
N LYS A 376 20.37 28.20 38.47
CA LYS A 376 19.86 28.59 39.78
C LYS A 376 20.89 28.27 40.89
N GLU A 377 21.52 27.08 40.82
CA GLU A 377 22.55 26.67 41.77
C GLU A 377 23.77 27.58 41.69
N ARG A 378 24.26 27.94 40.49
CA ARG A 378 25.36 28.89 40.32
C ARG A 378 25.02 30.25 40.93
N LYS A 379 23.82 30.80 40.63
CA LYS A 379 23.36 32.07 41.25
C LYS A 379 23.23 32.02 42.79
N LEU A 380 22.94 30.83 43.32
CA LEU A 380 22.87 30.63 44.75
C LEU A 380 24.29 30.56 45.37
N ARG A 381 25.22 29.90 44.69
CA ARG A 381 26.62 29.80 45.08
C ARG A 381 27.32 31.17 45.07
N ASP A 382 27.02 31.99 44.04
CA ASP A 382 27.58 33.34 43.94
C ASP A 382 27.04 34.30 44.99
N LYS A 383 25.88 34.00 45.62
CA LYS A 383 25.28 34.78 46.66
C LYS A 383 25.71 34.37 48.10
N LEU A 384 26.40 33.25 48.25
CA LEU A 384 26.98 32.84 49.50
C LEU A 384 28.30 33.60 49.71
N PRO A 385 28.40 34.49 50.75
CA PRO A 385 29.66 35.17 51.02
C PRO A 385 30.73 34.13 51.36
N CYS A 386 31.89 34.27 50.75
CA CYS A 386 33.07 33.48 51.05
C CYS A 386 33.33 33.60 52.56
N ALA A 387 33.04 32.55 53.30
CA ALA A 387 33.44 32.43 54.73
C ALA A 387 34.94 32.07 54.84
N CYS A 388 35.79 32.78 54.09
CA CYS A 388 37.24 32.62 54.15
C CYS A 388 37.86 33.92 54.68
N SER A 389 37.50 34.34 55.89
CA SER A 389 38.32 35.25 56.69
C SER A 389 38.38 34.71 58.12
N LEU A 390 39.04 33.55 58.24
CA LEU A 390 39.67 33.18 59.50
C LEU A 390 41.05 33.78 59.48
N PRO A 391 41.49 34.56 60.53
CA PRO A 391 42.83 35.05 60.58
C PRO A 391 43.83 33.87 60.68
N GLN A 392 44.80 33.84 59.83
CA GLN A 392 45.89 32.88 59.94
C GLN A 392 46.62 33.08 61.24
N PRO A 393 46.89 31.97 62.03
CA PRO A 393 47.86 32.02 63.11
C PRO A 393 49.25 32.18 62.46
N ARG A 394 49.99 33.16 62.97
CA ARG A 394 51.38 33.41 62.59
C ARG A 394 52.21 32.12 62.75
N PRO A 395 53.08 31.76 61.80
CA PRO A 395 54.02 30.67 62.02
C PRO A 395 55.11 31.12 62.98
N MET A 396 55.33 30.43 64.12
CA MET A 396 56.59 30.45 64.89
C MET A 396 57.67 29.80 64.02
N MET A 397 58.70 30.59 63.76
CA MET A 397 60.00 30.09 63.27
C MET A 397 60.54 29.03 64.21
N MET A 398 60.79 27.83 63.76
CA MET A 398 61.82 26.97 64.24
C MET A 398 62.66 26.48 63.12
N ASP A 399 63.88 26.91 63.16
CA ASP A 399 65.02 26.56 62.36
C ASP A 399 65.35 25.06 62.49
N GLY A 400 65.64 24.40 61.40
CA GLY A 400 66.02 22.98 61.43
C GLY A 400 66.15 22.39 60.01
N SER A 401 67.36 22.67 59.45
CA SER A 401 68.01 21.94 58.37
C SER A 401 67.73 20.44 58.31
N PHE A 402 67.46 19.90 57.12
CA PHE A 402 68.21 18.86 56.44
C PHE A 402 67.49 18.25 55.23
N ASN A 403 68.24 18.29 54.12
CA ASN A 403 68.48 17.33 53.04
C ASN A 403 67.30 16.66 52.24
N ASP A 404 67.35 17.00 51.03
CA ASP A 404 67.58 16.24 49.77
C ASP A 404 67.18 14.76 49.73
N GLY A 405 66.38 14.39 48.73
CA GLY A 405 66.22 12.98 48.37
C GLY A 405 64.89 12.68 47.63
N ASP A 406 65.04 12.68 46.31
CA ASP A 406 64.35 11.84 45.31
C ASP A 406 62.85 11.93 45.01
N VAL A 407 62.73 12.29 43.78
CA VAL A 407 61.65 12.10 42.73
C VAL A 407 61.16 10.66 42.67
N SER A 408 59.88 10.47 42.68
CA SER A 408 59.15 9.78 41.60
C SER A 408 57.80 9.22 42.09
N GLU A 409 56.85 9.19 41.12
CA GLU A 409 55.57 8.52 41.08
C GLU A 409 54.42 9.16 41.84
N LEU A 410 53.78 10.07 41.13
CA LEU A 410 52.42 10.53 41.41
C LEU A 410 51.40 9.63 40.69
N GLY A 411 50.98 8.57 41.36
CA GLY A 411 49.85 7.76 40.95
C GLY A 411 48.55 8.54 41.01
N HIS A 412 47.86 8.50 39.95
CA HIS A 412 46.53 9.07 39.75
C HIS A 412 45.50 8.35 40.63
N TYR A 413 45.12 8.91 41.75
CA TYR A 413 43.90 8.51 42.48
C TYR A 413 42.84 9.56 42.26
N VAL A 414 41.85 9.22 41.38
CA VAL A 414 40.58 9.95 41.28
C VAL A 414 39.76 9.59 42.51
N SER A 415 39.59 10.53 43.40
CA SER A 415 38.78 10.39 44.60
C SER A 415 37.30 10.39 44.29
N GLU A 416 36.65 9.25 44.45
CA GLU A 416 35.21 9.00 44.35
C GLU A 416 34.41 9.58 45.55
N ASN A 417 35.00 10.44 46.37
CA ASN A 417 34.38 10.96 47.59
C ASN A 417 33.79 12.40 47.50
N GLY A 418 33.78 13.02 46.32
CA GLY A 418 33.24 14.40 46.19
C GLY A 418 31.75 14.54 46.49
N ASP A 419 30.97 13.50 46.27
CA ASP A 419 29.50 13.58 46.31
C ASP A 419 28.92 13.51 47.76
N LYS A 420 29.65 12.93 48.71
CA LYS A 420 29.18 12.87 50.09
C LYS A 420 29.48 14.12 50.90
N GLN A 421 30.53 14.84 50.58
CA GLN A 421 30.94 16.03 51.29
C GLN A 421 30.07 17.24 50.94
N ASP A 422 29.64 17.35 49.68
CA ASP A 422 28.72 18.39 49.23
C ASP A 422 27.30 18.21 49.82
N ARG A 423 26.87 16.98 50.08
CA ARG A 423 25.58 16.72 50.75
C ARG A 423 25.61 17.09 52.22
N MET A 424 26.75 16.92 52.89
CA MET A 424 26.88 17.23 54.31
C MET A 424 26.96 18.73 54.58
N MET A 425 27.63 19.52 53.70
CA MET A 425 27.70 20.97 53.80
C MET A 425 26.33 21.63 53.58
N VAL A 426 25.51 21.11 52.68
CA VAL A 426 24.16 21.62 52.45
C VAL A 426 23.23 21.36 53.61
N GLN A 427 23.42 20.25 54.34
CA GLN A 427 22.61 19.92 55.51
C GLN A 427 23.01 20.74 56.75
N LEU A 428 24.30 21.09 56.92
CA LEU A 428 24.77 21.96 58.01
C LEU A 428 24.31 23.41 57.85
N ALA A 429 24.22 23.92 56.59
CA ALA A 429 23.70 25.24 56.31
C ALA A 429 22.19 25.38 56.59
N LEU A 430 21.43 24.30 56.53
CA LEU A 430 19.98 24.28 56.84
C LEU A 430 19.67 24.16 58.36
N GLY A 431 20.67 23.78 59.18
CA GLY A 431 20.48 23.59 60.62
C GLY A 431 20.67 24.87 61.46
N SER A 432 21.23 25.96 60.89
CA SER A 432 21.58 27.17 61.66
C SER A 432 20.56 28.34 61.60
N GLU A 433 19.45 28.20 60.93
CA GLU A 433 18.41 29.22 60.92
C GLU A 433 17.22 28.86 61.81
N ARG A 434 17.46 28.72 63.12
CA ARG A 434 16.41 28.83 64.14
C ARG A 434 16.76 29.92 65.10
N SER A 435 16.45 31.16 64.71
CA SER A 435 16.05 32.20 65.70
C SER A 435 15.69 33.52 64.96
N SER A 436 14.50 33.96 65.27
CA SER A 436 14.05 35.36 65.20
C SER A 436 13.57 35.93 63.85
N GLY A 437 12.28 36.32 63.82
CA GLY A 437 11.78 37.38 62.95
C GLY A 437 10.66 36.97 61.98
N ARG A 438 9.46 37.01 62.51
CA ARG A 438 8.15 36.91 61.84
C ARG A 438 8.01 37.92 60.67
N ARG A 439 8.28 37.48 59.43
CA ARG A 439 7.79 38.12 58.20
C ARG A 439 7.10 37.07 57.34
N LYS A 440 5.79 37.25 57.12
CA LYS A 440 5.00 36.47 56.19
C LYS A 440 5.52 36.72 54.76
N ASN A 441 6.32 35.82 54.22
CA ASN A 441 6.58 35.78 52.79
C ASN A 441 5.67 34.74 52.14
N PRO A 442 5.10 35.04 50.93
CA PRO A 442 4.27 34.08 50.25
C PRO A 442 5.05 32.82 49.96
N ARG A 443 4.50 31.67 50.37
CA ARG A 443 5.05 30.36 50.08
C ARG A 443 5.06 30.17 48.54
N TYR A 444 6.15 30.56 47.92
CA TYR A 444 6.52 29.98 46.63
C TYR A 444 6.87 28.52 46.91
N VAL A 445 5.94 27.62 46.64
CA VAL A 445 6.22 26.19 46.59
C VAL A 445 7.13 26.00 45.36
N SER A 446 8.42 26.09 45.56
CA SER A 446 9.40 25.68 44.58
C SER A 446 9.23 24.17 44.39
N MET A 447 8.42 23.82 43.41
CA MET A 447 8.27 22.45 42.97
C MET A 447 9.65 22.03 42.40
N ARG A 448 10.49 21.39 43.22
CA ARG A 448 11.72 20.76 42.76
C ARG A 448 11.29 19.59 41.88
N ILE A 449 11.26 19.79 40.59
CA ILE A 449 11.11 18.72 39.61
C ILE A 449 12.44 17.97 39.61
N ASP A 450 12.43 16.78 40.18
CA ASP A 450 13.61 15.93 40.18
C ASP A 450 13.81 15.40 38.75
N THR A 451 14.79 15.96 38.02
CA THR A 451 15.11 15.60 36.64
C THR A 451 15.59 14.15 36.55
N HIS A 452 16.13 13.60 37.65
CA HIS A 452 16.53 12.19 37.72
C HIS A 452 15.32 11.25 37.73
N ALA A 453 14.21 11.69 38.31
CA ALA A 453 12.97 10.92 38.32
C ALA A 453 12.35 10.83 36.92
N ILE A 454 12.47 11.86 36.05
CA ILE A 454 11.95 11.85 34.70
C ILE A 454 12.60 10.74 33.87
N ASP A 455 13.93 10.72 33.77
CA ASP A 455 14.67 9.66 33.05
C ASP A 455 14.33 8.26 33.59
N LYS A 456 14.21 8.12 34.92
CA LYS A 456 13.89 6.84 35.57
C LYS A 456 12.47 6.34 35.20
N TYR A 457 11.48 7.23 35.15
CA TYR A 457 10.12 6.85 34.76
C TYR A 457 10.01 6.63 33.25
N SER A 458 10.71 7.41 32.43
CA SER A 458 10.72 7.25 30.96
C SER A 458 11.22 5.88 30.53
N ARG A 459 12.24 5.31 31.21
CA ARG A 459 12.77 3.95 30.97
C ARG A 459 11.72 2.84 31.13
N ILE A 460 10.64 3.07 31.87
CA ILE A 460 9.58 2.08 32.14
C ILE A 460 8.34 2.43 31.32
N ILE A 461 7.96 3.72 31.29
CA ILE A 461 6.71 4.17 30.65
C ILE A 461 6.75 3.99 29.14
N PHE A 462 7.84 4.35 28.45
CA PHE A 462 7.93 4.24 27.01
C PHE A 462 7.86 2.78 26.52
N PRO A 463 8.70 1.85 27.04
CA PRO A 463 8.57 0.45 26.66
C PRO A 463 7.20 -0.15 27.03
N GLY A 464 6.69 0.14 28.24
CA GLY A 464 5.40 -0.38 28.69
C GLY A 464 4.24 0.09 27.80
N ALA A 465 4.20 1.38 27.47
CA ALA A 465 3.17 1.94 26.59
C ALA A 465 3.27 1.39 25.15
N TYR A 466 4.48 1.18 24.64
CA TYR A 466 4.67 0.62 23.30
C TYR A 466 4.31 -0.87 23.23
N ILE A 467 4.63 -1.64 24.27
CA ILE A 467 4.19 -3.05 24.36
C ILE A 467 2.66 -3.12 24.40
N LEU A 468 2.02 -2.29 25.23
CA LEU A 468 0.56 -2.22 25.29
C LEU A 468 -0.04 -1.86 23.93
N PHE A 469 0.54 -0.88 23.23
CA PHE A 469 0.13 -0.54 21.87
C PHE A 469 0.25 -1.74 20.92
N ASN A 470 1.38 -2.47 20.94
CA ASN A 470 1.56 -3.65 20.10
C ASN A 470 0.52 -4.74 20.41
N LEU A 471 0.22 -5.00 21.67
CA LEU A 471 -0.80 -5.98 22.05
C LEU A 471 -2.19 -5.59 21.51
N ILE A 472 -2.56 -4.33 21.65
CA ILE A 472 -3.84 -3.82 21.12
C ILE A 472 -3.85 -3.88 19.59
N TYR A 473 -2.78 -3.43 18.92
CA TYR A 473 -2.69 -3.41 17.47
C TYR A 473 -2.85 -4.82 16.88
N TRP A 474 -2.07 -5.78 17.35
CA TRP A 474 -2.15 -7.14 16.85
C TRP A 474 -3.45 -7.84 17.23
N SER A 475 -4.10 -7.49 18.34
CA SER A 475 -5.42 -8.00 18.70
C SER A 475 -6.54 -7.51 17.78
N ILE A 476 -6.41 -6.30 17.20
CA ILE A 476 -7.43 -5.73 16.32
C ILE A 476 -7.24 -6.18 14.88
N PHE A 477 -6.01 -6.30 14.41
CA PHE A 477 -5.70 -6.50 13.00
C PHE A 477 -5.27 -7.93 12.62
N SER A 478 -4.90 -8.78 13.58
CA SER A 478 -4.57 -10.19 13.35
C SER A 478 -5.83 -11.09 13.16
#